data_6ba8b0a11456eceb272f5bfbaf6cc79b
#
_entry.id   6ba8b0a11456eceb272f5bfbaf6cc79b
#
_cell.length_a   1.000
_cell.length_b   1.000
_cell.length_c   1.000
_cell.angle_alpha   90.00
_cell.angle_beta   90.00
_cell.angle_gamma   90.00
#
_symmetry.space_group_name_H-M   'P 1'
#
loop_
_entity.id
_entity.type
_entity.pdbx_description
1 polymer ?
#
loop_
_entity_poly.entity_id
_entity_poly.type
_entity_poly.pdbx_seq_one_letter_code
_entity_poly.pdbx_strand_id
1 'polypeptide(L)'
;KEISNAKENGVTPVEFVIARDGIAVIVNPENPVDQLTLQQVSDIFSGKVTNWSQLGGEHRPIVRLSREVNSGTHVYFLEAVVRMGNKKNDTLFAPSTLLLPSSEGITAEISQNPNAIGYDGLGYVTEEVKTIAVALDDSSQYVSPSIETVIDNSYPISRALYMYSSGEPTGHIKEYLDWIFGTDAQAIVKELGFVPIN
;
A
#
# COMPACT_ATOMS: atom_id res chain seq x y z
N LYS A 1 -14.53 11.22 7.49
CA LYS A 1 -15.21 11.20 8.82
C LYS A 1 -14.56 12.22 9.75
N GLU A 2 -13.25 12.19 9.97
CA GLU A 2 -12.52 13.11 10.85
C GLU A 2 -12.67 14.58 10.41
N ILE A 3 -12.51 14.87 9.12
CA ILE A 3 -12.69 16.22 8.55
C ILE A 3 -14.13 16.74 8.77
N SER A 4 -15.14 15.89 8.59
CA SER A 4 -16.56 16.28 8.83
C SER A 4 -16.77 16.59 10.30
N ASN A 5 -16.29 15.73 11.19
CA ASN A 5 -16.38 15.93 12.64
C ASN A 5 -15.65 17.21 13.09
N ALA A 6 -14.48 17.51 12.53
CA ALA A 6 -13.76 18.75 12.82
C ALA A 6 -14.58 19.99 12.44
N LYS A 7 -15.15 19.98 11.24
CA LYS A 7 -16.01 21.08 10.75
C LYS A 7 -17.27 21.27 11.60
N GLU A 8 -17.91 20.17 12.01
CA GLU A 8 -19.07 20.20 12.91
C GLU A 8 -18.75 20.79 14.29
N ASN A 9 -17.49 20.65 14.73
CA ASN A 9 -16.96 21.24 15.97
C ASN A 9 -16.34 22.63 15.77
N GLY A 10 -16.60 23.30 14.63
CA GLY A 10 -16.14 24.67 14.39
C GLY A 10 -14.67 24.81 13.99
N VAL A 11 -14.00 23.70 13.69
CA VAL A 11 -12.62 23.71 13.17
C VAL A 11 -12.66 23.74 11.65
N THR A 12 -11.82 24.57 11.04
CA THR A 12 -11.61 24.59 9.58
C THR A 12 -10.29 23.87 9.25
N PRO A 13 -10.30 22.56 8.97
CA PRO A 13 -9.07 21.84 8.68
C PRO A 13 -8.52 22.22 7.29
N VAL A 14 -7.23 22.55 7.24
CA VAL A 14 -6.46 22.73 6.00
C VAL A 14 -5.56 21.52 5.83
N GLU A 15 -5.63 20.89 4.66
CA GLU A 15 -4.95 19.64 4.33
C GLU A 15 -3.63 19.90 3.59
N PHE A 16 -2.57 19.19 4.01
CA PHE A 16 -1.26 19.21 3.39
C PHE A 16 -0.83 17.79 3.08
N VAL A 17 -0.48 17.50 1.84
CA VAL A 17 0.20 16.24 1.48
C VAL A 17 1.66 16.40 1.83
N ILE A 18 2.16 15.61 2.76
CA ILE A 18 3.55 15.70 3.27
C ILE A 18 4.46 14.59 2.73
N ALA A 19 3.88 13.49 2.27
CA ALA A 19 4.58 12.34 1.68
C ALA A 19 3.57 11.48 0.92
N ARG A 20 4.07 10.45 0.23
CA ARG A 20 3.25 9.38 -0.36
C ARG A 20 3.72 8.03 0.14
N ASP A 21 2.82 7.06 0.14
CA ASP A 21 3.09 5.68 0.51
C ASP A 21 2.63 4.77 -0.65
N GLY A 22 3.56 4.04 -1.23
CA GLY A 22 3.28 3.01 -2.23
C GLY A 22 3.29 1.65 -1.56
N ILE A 23 2.25 0.84 -1.79
CA ILE A 23 2.16 -0.52 -1.24
C ILE A 23 2.42 -1.51 -2.36
N ALA A 24 3.60 -2.13 -2.34
CA ALA A 24 3.97 -3.15 -3.30
C ALA A 24 3.32 -4.50 -2.96
N VAL A 25 2.75 -5.17 -3.95
CA VAL A 25 2.40 -6.58 -3.88
C VAL A 25 3.67 -7.37 -4.16
N ILE A 26 4.03 -8.30 -3.27
CA ILE A 26 5.30 -9.04 -3.31
C ILE A 26 5.07 -10.55 -3.27
N VAL A 27 5.92 -11.27 -4.00
CA VAL A 27 5.94 -12.73 -4.09
C VAL A 27 7.38 -13.25 -4.02
N ASN A 28 7.53 -14.56 -3.85
CA ASN A 28 8.83 -15.20 -3.95
C ASN A 28 9.42 -15.00 -5.36
N PRO A 29 10.75 -14.78 -5.51
CA PRO A 29 11.38 -14.62 -6.82
C PRO A 29 11.17 -15.78 -7.81
N GLU A 30 10.96 -17.00 -7.31
CA GLU A 30 10.68 -18.19 -8.14
C GLU A 30 9.24 -18.24 -8.68
N ASN A 31 8.33 -17.39 -8.18
CA ASN A 31 6.96 -17.36 -8.66
C ASN A 31 6.92 -16.83 -10.12
N PRO A 32 6.37 -17.55 -11.10
CA PRO A 32 6.37 -17.10 -12.50
C PRO A 32 5.36 -15.97 -12.80
N VAL A 33 4.47 -15.64 -11.85
CA VAL A 33 3.49 -14.56 -12.04
C VAL A 33 4.17 -13.21 -11.83
N ASP A 34 4.11 -12.34 -12.85
CA ASP A 34 4.74 -11.01 -12.84
C ASP A 34 3.73 -9.86 -12.80
N GLN A 35 2.48 -10.14 -13.15
CA GLN A 35 1.46 -9.13 -13.39
C GLN A 35 0.11 -9.60 -12.86
N LEU A 36 -0.62 -8.71 -12.19
CA LEU A 36 -1.98 -8.95 -11.70
C LEU A 36 -2.82 -7.68 -11.87
N THR A 37 -4.11 -7.84 -12.17
CA THR A 37 -5.04 -6.73 -12.01
C THR A 37 -5.39 -6.51 -10.55
N LEU A 38 -5.84 -5.32 -10.19
CA LEU A 38 -6.30 -5.01 -8.84
C LEU A 38 -7.41 -5.96 -8.37
N GLN A 39 -8.30 -6.37 -9.32
CA GLN A 39 -9.35 -7.36 -9.06
C GLN A 39 -8.75 -8.73 -8.72
N GLN A 40 -7.73 -9.18 -9.46
CA GLN A 40 -7.06 -10.46 -9.18
C GLN A 40 -6.37 -10.44 -7.81
N VAL A 41 -5.72 -9.33 -7.45
CA VAL A 41 -5.15 -9.15 -6.12
C VAL A 41 -6.25 -9.22 -5.04
N SER A 42 -7.38 -8.54 -5.24
CA SER A 42 -8.54 -8.61 -4.35
C SER A 42 -9.06 -10.05 -4.21
N ASP A 43 -9.19 -10.78 -5.31
CA ASP A 43 -9.71 -12.16 -5.32
C ASP A 43 -8.74 -13.15 -4.65
N ILE A 44 -7.43 -12.91 -4.75
CA ILE A 44 -6.44 -13.66 -3.97
C ILE A 44 -6.67 -13.42 -2.47
N PHE A 45 -6.62 -12.17 -2.03
CA PHE A 45 -6.65 -11.86 -0.59
C PHE A 45 -8.02 -12.11 0.05
N SER A 46 -9.11 -12.06 -0.71
CA SER A 46 -10.44 -12.48 -0.25
C SER A 46 -10.65 -14.01 -0.25
N GLY A 47 -9.72 -14.78 -0.84
CA GLY A 47 -9.78 -16.24 -0.88
C GLY A 47 -10.63 -16.82 -2.01
N LYS A 48 -11.07 -16.04 -2.98
CA LYS A 48 -11.75 -16.52 -4.19
C LYS A 48 -10.77 -17.24 -5.12
N VAL A 49 -9.55 -16.75 -5.23
CA VAL A 49 -8.44 -17.40 -5.93
C VAL A 49 -7.53 -18.03 -4.89
N THR A 50 -7.31 -19.35 -4.98
CA THR A 50 -6.61 -20.14 -3.97
C THR A 50 -5.42 -20.92 -4.52
N ASN A 51 -5.22 -20.92 -5.83
CA ASN A 51 -4.15 -21.64 -6.50
C ASN A 51 -3.51 -20.77 -7.58
N TRP A 52 -2.19 -20.75 -7.65
CA TRP A 52 -1.45 -19.95 -8.63
C TRP A 52 -1.76 -20.33 -10.07
N SER A 53 -2.15 -21.59 -10.35
CA SER A 53 -2.55 -22.02 -11.69
C SER A 53 -3.79 -21.29 -12.24
N GLN A 54 -4.60 -20.68 -11.38
CA GLN A 54 -5.74 -19.87 -11.80
C GLN A 54 -5.31 -18.51 -12.41
N LEU A 55 -4.04 -18.16 -12.22
CA LEU A 55 -3.42 -16.89 -12.64
C LEU A 55 -2.23 -17.11 -13.59
N GLY A 56 -2.14 -18.29 -14.21
CA GLY A 56 -1.05 -18.63 -15.15
C GLY A 56 0.25 -19.09 -14.48
N GLY A 57 0.25 -19.26 -13.17
CA GLY A 57 1.37 -19.82 -12.42
C GLY A 57 1.32 -21.34 -12.32
N GLU A 58 2.18 -21.91 -11.50
CA GLU A 58 2.23 -23.35 -11.24
C GLU A 58 1.04 -23.85 -10.42
N HIS A 59 0.77 -25.16 -10.47
CA HIS A 59 -0.29 -25.76 -9.64
C HIS A 59 0.15 -25.86 -8.17
N ARG A 60 0.10 -24.73 -7.47
CA ARG A 60 0.49 -24.59 -6.05
C ARG A 60 -0.55 -23.78 -5.28
N PRO A 61 -0.85 -24.11 -4.01
CA PRO A 61 -1.74 -23.30 -3.19
C PRO A 61 -1.14 -21.92 -2.93
N ILE A 62 -1.99 -20.91 -2.77
CA ILE A 62 -1.55 -19.55 -2.42
C ILE A 62 -1.53 -19.41 -0.90
N VAL A 63 -0.38 -19.05 -0.35
CA VAL A 63 -0.19 -18.67 1.06
C VAL A 63 -0.24 -17.13 1.16
N ARG A 64 -1.24 -16.61 1.83
CA ARG A 64 -1.50 -15.17 1.95
C ARG A 64 -0.91 -14.62 3.24
N LEU A 65 -0.12 -13.57 3.12
CA LEU A 65 0.50 -12.88 4.25
C LEU A 65 -0.03 -11.45 4.33
N SER A 66 -0.35 -11.00 5.53
CA SER A 66 -0.82 -9.66 5.81
C SER A 66 -0.16 -9.13 7.09
N ARG A 67 -0.14 -7.82 7.25
CA ARG A 67 0.16 -7.19 8.52
C ARG A 67 -0.97 -7.42 9.52
N GLU A 68 -0.68 -7.31 10.80
CA GLU A 68 -1.69 -7.33 11.87
C GLU A 68 -2.75 -6.24 11.69
N VAL A 69 -3.95 -6.48 12.24
CA VAL A 69 -5.13 -5.63 12.06
C VAL A 69 -4.99 -4.20 12.58
N ASN A 70 -4.04 -3.94 13.48
CA ASN A 70 -3.70 -2.61 14.00
C ASN A 70 -2.73 -1.82 13.09
N SER A 71 -2.22 -2.43 12.02
CA SER A 71 -1.36 -1.78 11.04
C SER A 71 -2.18 -0.86 10.12
N GLY A 72 -1.72 0.37 9.93
CA GLY A 72 -2.30 1.29 8.95
C GLY A 72 -2.21 0.76 7.52
N THR A 73 -1.18 -0.03 7.19
CA THR A 73 -1.03 -0.70 5.88
C THR A 73 -2.07 -1.79 5.69
N HIS A 74 -2.38 -2.58 6.75
CA HIS A 74 -3.45 -3.57 6.71
C HIS A 74 -4.82 -2.92 6.43
N VAL A 75 -5.16 -1.87 7.17
CA VAL A 75 -6.44 -1.16 7.00
C VAL A 75 -6.55 -0.57 5.60
N TYR A 76 -5.50 0.10 5.12
CA TYR A 76 -5.49 0.67 3.78
C TYR A 76 -5.63 -0.41 2.70
N PHE A 77 -4.87 -1.51 2.77
CA PHE A 77 -4.94 -2.59 1.78
C PHE A 77 -6.32 -3.26 1.78
N LEU A 78 -6.93 -3.45 2.95
CA LEU A 78 -8.30 -3.95 3.06
C LEU A 78 -9.29 -3.03 2.32
N GLU A 79 -9.20 -1.72 2.54
CA GLU A 79 -10.16 -0.77 1.97
C GLU A 79 -9.91 -0.51 0.48
N ALA A 80 -8.66 -0.26 0.11
CA ALA A 80 -8.31 0.15 -1.25
C ALA A 80 -8.24 -1.03 -2.23
N VAL A 81 -7.72 -2.19 -1.78
CA VAL A 81 -7.47 -3.35 -2.63
C VAL A 81 -8.54 -4.42 -2.45
N VAL A 82 -8.68 -5.01 -1.26
CA VAL A 82 -9.63 -6.12 -1.04
C VAL A 82 -11.06 -5.67 -1.29
N ARG A 83 -11.43 -4.47 -0.87
CA ARG A 83 -12.74 -3.85 -1.08
C ARG A 83 -12.84 -2.99 -2.33
N MET A 84 -11.76 -2.88 -3.11
CA MET A 84 -11.72 -2.09 -4.34
C MET A 84 -12.13 -0.61 -4.15
N GLY A 85 -11.78 -0.01 -3.00
CA GLY A 85 -12.19 1.37 -2.65
C GLY A 85 -13.69 1.57 -2.43
N ASN A 86 -14.50 0.54 -2.51
CA ASN A 86 -15.95 0.61 -2.37
C ASN A 86 -16.38 0.49 -0.90
N LYS A 87 -16.82 1.60 -0.30
CA LYS A 87 -17.27 1.66 1.11
C LYS A 87 -18.47 0.77 1.44
N LYS A 88 -19.22 0.30 0.43
CA LYS A 88 -20.36 -0.61 0.62
C LYS A 88 -19.94 -2.08 0.51
N ASN A 89 -18.70 -2.34 0.11
CA ASN A 89 -18.15 -3.68 0.03
C ASN A 89 -17.62 -4.08 1.41
N ASP A 90 -18.19 -5.13 2.00
CA ASP A 90 -17.83 -5.69 3.30
C ASP A 90 -16.88 -6.88 3.23
N THR A 91 -16.31 -7.15 2.05
CA THR A 91 -15.32 -8.22 1.85
C THR A 91 -14.18 -8.09 2.85
N LEU A 92 -13.78 -9.22 3.42
CA LEU A 92 -12.67 -9.33 4.37
C LEU A 92 -11.53 -10.14 3.75
N PHE A 93 -10.37 -10.09 4.39
CA PHE A 93 -9.31 -11.05 4.11
C PHE A 93 -9.80 -12.49 4.34
N ALA A 94 -9.32 -13.42 3.52
CA ALA A 94 -9.59 -14.83 3.72
C ALA A 94 -9.18 -15.27 5.14
N PRO A 95 -9.97 -16.10 5.84
CA PRO A 95 -9.63 -16.54 7.20
C PRO A 95 -8.30 -17.29 7.31
N SER A 96 -7.80 -17.82 6.19
CA SER A 96 -6.49 -18.48 6.08
C SER A 96 -5.32 -17.52 5.87
N THR A 97 -5.56 -16.20 5.88
CA THR A 97 -4.49 -15.21 5.78
C THR A 97 -3.68 -15.17 7.07
N LEU A 98 -2.37 -15.35 6.96
CA LEU A 98 -1.45 -15.27 8.10
C LEU A 98 -1.14 -13.80 8.41
N LEU A 99 -1.27 -13.43 9.67
CA LEU A 99 -1.00 -12.07 10.13
C LEU A 99 0.39 -12.01 10.76
N LEU A 100 1.23 -11.10 10.27
CA LEU A 100 2.60 -10.91 10.73
C LEU A 100 2.78 -9.53 11.37
N PRO A 101 3.60 -9.44 12.44
CA PRO A 101 3.72 -8.21 13.22
C PRO A 101 4.55 -7.13 12.52
N SER A 102 5.41 -7.50 11.58
CA SER A 102 6.33 -6.56 10.94
C SER A 102 6.45 -6.76 9.42
N SER A 103 6.93 -5.74 8.74
CA SER A 103 7.25 -5.73 7.32
C SER A 103 8.37 -6.71 7.00
N GLU A 104 9.41 -6.70 7.82
CA GLU A 104 10.56 -7.61 7.69
C GLU A 104 10.13 -9.08 7.82
N GLY A 105 9.14 -9.36 8.69
CA GLY A 105 8.57 -10.69 8.83
C GLY A 105 7.86 -11.16 7.56
N ILE A 106 7.13 -10.27 6.87
CA ILE A 106 6.48 -10.58 5.59
C ILE A 106 7.54 -10.88 4.52
N THR A 107 8.54 -10.02 4.38
CA THR A 107 9.63 -10.20 3.41
C THR A 107 10.38 -11.51 3.66
N ALA A 108 10.75 -11.81 4.90
CA ALA A 108 11.44 -13.03 5.28
C ALA A 108 10.62 -14.31 4.97
N GLU A 109 9.32 -14.31 5.24
CA GLU A 109 8.46 -15.46 4.91
C GLU A 109 8.32 -15.63 3.39
N ILE A 110 8.13 -14.54 2.64
CA ILE A 110 8.01 -14.60 1.18
C ILE A 110 9.28 -15.09 0.52
N SER A 111 10.46 -14.66 0.98
CA SER A 111 11.75 -15.07 0.40
C SER A 111 11.99 -16.58 0.50
N GLN A 112 11.41 -17.24 1.50
CA GLN A 112 11.59 -18.69 1.76
C GLN A 112 10.41 -19.53 1.28
N ASN A 113 9.28 -18.94 0.90
CA ASN A 113 8.05 -19.65 0.58
C ASN A 113 7.59 -19.37 -0.86
N PRO A 114 7.88 -20.25 -1.84
CA PRO A 114 7.47 -20.07 -3.24
C PRO A 114 5.96 -19.95 -3.47
N ASN A 115 5.15 -20.32 -2.48
CA ASN A 115 3.70 -20.24 -2.54
C ASN A 115 3.14 -18.91 -2.02
N ALA A 116 4.00 -18.11 -1.37
CA ALA A 116 3.56 -16.92 -0.64
C ALA A 116 3.29 -15.72 -1.56
N ILE A 117 2.30 -14.94 -1.14
CA ILE A 117 2.03 -13.57 -1.60
C ILE A 117 1.77 -12.70 -0.37
N GLY A 118 2.29 -11.50 -0.40
CA GLY A 118 2.06 -10.48 0.62
C GLY A 118 2.06 -9.09 0.01
N TYR A 119 2.04 -8.11 0.87
CA TYR A 119 2.17 -6.71 0.49
C TYR A 119 2.93 -5.95 1.57
N ASP A 120 3.67 -4.94 1.16
CA ASP A 120 4.40 -4.08 2.08
C ASP A 120 4.61 -2.68 1.51
N GLY A 121 4.99 -1.73 2.38
CA GLY A 121 5.44 -0.42 1.92
C GLY A 121 6.64 -0.55 0.99
N LEU A 122 6.68 0.27 -0.06
CA LEU A 122 7.70 0.22 -1.09
C LEU A 122 9.14 0.31 -0.52
N GLY A 123 9.34 1.06 0.57
CA GLY A 123 10.63 1.20 1.23
C GLY A 123 11.11 -0.05 1.98
N TYR A 124 10.26 -1.05 2.19
CA TYR A 124 10.62 -2.33 2.81
C TYR A 124 10.86 -3.44 1.79
N VAL A 125 10.70 -3.16 0.50
CA VAL A 125 10.97 -4.13 -0.56
C VAL A 125 12.47 -4.30 -0.72
N THR A 126 12.95 -5.54 -0.62
CA THR A 126 14.36 -5.92 -0.79
C THR A 126 14.54 -6.78 -2.05
N GLU A 127 15.78 -7.03 -2.43
CA GLU A 127 16.12 -7.93 -3.55
C GLU A 127 15.75 -9.41 -3.29
N GLU A 128 15.38 -9.75 -2.06
CA GLU A 128 14.99 -11.11 -1.67
C GLU A 128 13.56 -11.46 -2.10
N VAL A 129 12.78 -10.49 -2.55
CA VAL A 129 11.40 -10.66 -3.00
C VAL A 129 11.18 -10.02 -4.36
N LYS A 130 10.19 -10.53 -5.09
CA LYS A 130 9.78 -9.98 -6.39
C LYS A 130 8.51 -9.17 -6.24
N THR A 131 8.49 -7.97 -6.83
CA THR A 131 7.28 -7.14 -6.93
C THR A 131 6.42 -7.56 -8.11
N ILE A 132 5.10 -7.45 -7.95
CA ILE A 132 4.11 -7.65 -9.00
C ILE A 132 3.73 -6.31 -9.62
N ALA A 133 3.75 -6.21 -10.94
CA ALA A 133 3.15 -5.09 -11.65
C ALA A 133 1.62 -5.18 -11.57
N VAL A 134 0.97 -4.06 -11.21
CA VAL A 134 -0.48 -4.04 -11.01
C VAL A 134 -1.16 -3.15 -12.03
N ALA A 135 -2.21 -3.66 -12.69
CA ALA A 135 -3.12 -2.88 -13.51
C ALA A 135 -4.40 -2.55 -12.74
N LEU A 136 -4.97 -1.37 -12.96
CA LEU A 136 -6.22 -0.97 -12.31
C LEU A 136 -7.39 -1.90 -12.72
N ASP A 137 -7.42 -2.27 -13.99
CA ASP A 137 -8.39 -3.18 -14.61
C ASP A 137 -7.78 -3.88 -15.84
N ASP A 138 -8.56 -4.73 -16.52
CA ASP A 138 -8.12 -5.51 -17.69
C ASP A 138 -7.78 -4.64 -18.92
N SER A 139 -8.18 -3.37 -18.95
CA SER A 139 -7.90 -2.43 -20.05
C SER A 139 -6.73 -1.50 -19.75
N SER A 140 -6.26 -1.48 -18.52
CA SER A 140 -5.21 -0.61 -18.02
C SER A 140 -3.83 -1.24 -18.22
N GLN A 141 -2.81 -0.39 -18.31
CA GLN A 141 -1.42 -0.83 -18.34
C GLN A 141 -1.00 -1.40 -16.97
N TYR A 142 -0.21 -2.48 -17.01
CA TYR A 142 0.46 -2.98 -15.80
C TYR A 142 1.61 -2.06 -15.41
N VAL A 143 1.62 -1.61 -14.17
CA VAL A 143 2.60 -0.67 -13.64
C VAL A 143 3.34 -1.32 -12.46
N SER A 144 4.67 -1.32 -12.53
CA SER A 144 5.50 -1.78 -11.43
C SER A 144 5.57 -0.71 -10.33
N PRO A 145 5.58 -1.11 -9.05
CA PRO A 145 5.74 -0.16 -7.95
C PRO A 145 7.15 0.43 -7.96
N SER A 146 7.23 1.75 -8.04
CA SER A 146 8.47 2.53 -7.91
C SER A 146 8.17 3.90 -7.32
N ILE A 147 9.23 4.62 -6.92
CA ILE A 147 9.08 6.00 -6.46
C ILE A 147 8.43 6.86 -7.53
N GLU A 148 8.87 6.74 -8.79
CA GLU A 148 8.37 7.51 -9.93
C GLU A 148 6.87 7.23 -10.17
N THR A 149 6.47 5.95 -10.20
CA THR A 149 5.08 5.55 -10.47
C THR A 149 4.13 5.87 -9.31
N VAL A 150 4.64 6.05 -8.11
CA VAL A 150 3.87 6.57 -6.96
C VAL A 150 3.74 8.09 -7.02
N ILE A 151 4.79 8.81 -7.45
CA ILE A 151 4.75 10.29 -7.60
C ILE A 151 3.75 10.69 -8.68
N ASP A 152 3.81 10.06 -9.85
CA ASP A 152 2.95 10.38 -10.99
C ASP A 152 1.54 9.77 -10.91
N ASN A 153 1.26 9.00 -9.83
CA ASN A 153 0.00 8.30 -9.55
C ASN A 153 -0.37 7.23 -10.61
N SER A 154 0.57 6.71 -11.37
CA SER A 154 0.32 5.62 -12.31
C SER A 154 0.21 4.27 -11.60
N TYR A 155 0.91 4.07 -10.46
CA TYR A 155 0.79 2.86 -9.66
C TYR A 155 -0.50 2.87 -8.82
N PRO A 156 -1.41 1.89 -8.98
CA PRO A 156 -2.76 1.96 -8.43
C PRO A 156 -2.85 1.77 -6.90
N ILE A 157 -1.83 1.18 -6.25
CA ILE A 157 -1.85 0.93 -4.81
C ILE A 157 -0.95 1.94 -4.11
N SER A 158 -1.37 3.19 -4.10
CA SER A 158 -0.65 4.29 -3.45
C SER A 158 -1.61 5.23 -2.73
N ARG A 159 -1.11 5.92 -1.71
CA ARG A 159 -1.87 6.90 -0.93
C ARG A 159 -1.02 8.11 -0.59
N ALA A 160 -1.65 9.26 -0.51
CA ALA A 160 -1.04 10.43 0.11
C ALA A 160 -1.06 10.30 1.64
N LEU A 161 -0.01 10.82 2.27
CA LEU A 161 0.07 11.00 3.72
C LEU A 161 -0.18 12.47 4.03
N TYR A 162 -1.09 12.72 4.96
CA TYR A 162 -1.62 14.05 5.21
C TYR A 162 -1.22 14.57 6.58
N MET A 163 -0.98 15.87 6.65
CA MET A 163 -1.01 16.66 7.87
C MET A 163 -2.15 17.68 7.78
N TYR A 164 -2.75 18.01 8.91
CA TYR A 164 -3.85 18.97 8.98
C TYR A 164 -3.53 20.07 9.98
N SER A 165 -3.84 21.31 9.62
CA SER A 165 -3.84 22.44 10.54
C SER A 165 -5.25 22.93 10.84
N SER A 166 -5.45 23.61 11.96
CA SER A 166 -6.70 24.30 12.28
C SER A 166 -6.69 25.70 11.66
N GLY A 167 -7.21 25.83 10.46
CA GLY A 167 -7.14 27.06 9.65
C GLY A 167 -5.78 27.20 8.93
N GLU A 168 -5.59 28.34 8.24
CA GLU A 168 -4.34 28.65 7.57
C GLU A 168 -3.17 28.71 8.55
N PRO A 169 -2.04 28.02 8.27
CA PRO A 169 -0.92 27.94 9.18
C PRO A 169 -0.20 29.27 9.28
N THR A 170 0.09 29.69 10.52
CA THR A 170 0.86 30.91 10.85
C THR A 170 1.91 30.62 11.91
N GLY A 171 2.90 31.52 12.08
CA GLY A 171 3.94 31.40 13.10
C GLY A 171 4.66 30.05 13.02
N HIS A 172 4.87 29.42 14.18
CA HIS A 172 5.62 28.16 14.28
C HIS A 172 5.00 26.98 13.53
N ILE A 173 3.67 26.96 13.35
CA ILE A 173 3.02 25.91 12.55
C ILE A 173 3.41 26.05 11.08
N LYS A 174 3.44 27.28 10.56
CA LYS A 174 3.90 27.56 9.21
C LYS A 174 5.38 27.22 9.03
N GLU A 175 6.23 27.64 9.94
CA GLU A 175 7.67 27.34 9.92
C GLU A 175 7.94 25.83 9.89
N TYR A 176 7.18 25.05 10.69
CA TYR A 176 7.28 23.60 10.71
C TYR A 176 6.84 22.94 9.40
N LEU A 177 5.74 23.41 8.82
CA LEU A 177 5.28 22.93 7.51
C LEU A 177 6.27 23.29 6.40
N ASP A 178 6.80 24.53 6.40
CA ASP A 178 7.81 24.96 5.44
C ASP A 178 9.07 24.07 5.53
N TRP A 179 9.48 23.67 6.76
CA TRP A 179 10.57 22.72 6.96
C TRP A 179 10.21 21.32 6.43
N ILE A 180 8.98 20.82 6.68
CA ILE A 180 8.52 19.50 6.17
C ILE A 180 8.60 19.46 4.64
N PHE A 181 8.25 20.55 3.95
CA PHE A 181 8.34 20.65 2.50
C PHE A 181 9.77 20.88 1.98
N GLY A 182 10.70 21.16 2.87
CA GLY A 182 12.10 21.38 2.54
C GLY A 182 12.86 20.09 2.23
N THR A 183 14.00 20.24 1.57
CA THR A 183 14.85 19.14 1.10
C THR A 183 15.28 18.19 2.20
N ASP A 184 15.62 18.72 3.39
CA ASP A 184 16.12 17.92 4.50
C ASP A 184 15.03 16.98 5.04
N ALA A 185 13.82 17.50 5.26
CA ALA A 185 12.69 16.69 5.72
C ALA A 185 12.26 15.66 4.66
N GLN A 186 12.27 16.01 3.39
CA GLN A 186 11.93 15.09 2.30
C GLN A 186 13.02 14.01 2.10
N ALA A 187 14.27 14.29 2.44
CA ALA A 187 15.31 13.26 2.52
C ALA A 187 15.02 12.25 3.64
N ILE A 188 14.56 12.72 4.81
CA ILE A 188 14.13 11.85 5.91
C ILE A 188 12.91 11.01 5.50
N VAL A 189 11.94 11.59 4.79
CA VAL A 189 10.78 10.86 4.24
C VAL A 189 11.25 9.66 3.40
N LYS A 190 12.24 9.89 2.52
CA LYS A 190 12.82 8.84 1.68
C LYS A 190 13.59 7.79 2.51
N GLU A 191 14.38 8.22 3.49
CA GLU A 191 15.13 7.33 4.38
C GLU A 191 14.20 6.42 5.20
N LEU A 192 13.03 6.92 5.58
CA LEU A 192 11.99 6.16 6.27
C LEU A 192 11.18 5.22 5.33
N GLY A 193 11.53 5.13 4.05
CA GLY A 193 10.88 4.25 3.08
C GLY A 193 9.59 4.79 2.46
N PHE A 194 9.28 6.05 2.69
CA PHE A 194 8.16 6.73 2.03
C PHE A 194 8.61 7.45 0.75
N VAL A 195 7.65 7.85 -0.05
CA VAL A 195 7.91 8.57 -1.31
C VAL A 195 7.78 10.08 -1.06
N PRO A 196 8.85 10.86 -1.33
CA PRO A 196 8.82 12.31 -1.23
C PRO A 196 7.78 12.93 -2.17
N ILE A 197 7.40 14.18 -1.90
CA ILE A 197 6.44 14.94 -2.73
C ILE A 197 7.10 15.80 -3.79
N ASN A 198 8.43 15.95 -3.76
CA ASN A 198 9.28 16.77 -4.65
C ASN A 198 10.64 16.10 -4.88
#